data_3fa26dec15415aebb3fc36d4dcf3d297
#
_entry.id   3fa26dec15415aebb3fc36d4dcf3d297
#
_cell.length_a   1.000
_cell.length_b   1.000
_cell.length_c   1.000
_cell.angle_alpha   90.00
_cell.angle_beta   90.00
_cell.angle_gamma   90.00
#
_symmetry.space_group_name_H-M   'P 1'
#
loop_
_entity.id
_entity.type
_entity.pdbx_description
1 polymer ?
#
loop_
_entity_poly.entity_id
_entity_poly.type
_entity_poly.pdbx_seq_one_letter_code
_entity_poly.pdbx_strand_id
1 'polypeptide(L)'
;MNASINALILSALFVFTQQCGKENISKNPEGLDQIPECIQAKIAEIRQQEVWNPPAKVYRYQFRGQTVYFIPQRCCDFPSQLFTENCELICAPDGGFSGSGDNACPDFFNTRTDEKLLWEDKREG
;
A
#
# COMPACT_ATOMS: atom_id res chain seq x y z
N MET A 1 10.20 -35.76 73.80
CA MET A 1 10.32 -36.68 72.68
C MET A 1 9.84 -35.96 71.47
N ASN A 2 10.71 -35.63 70.61
CA ASN A 2 10.51 -34.65 69.57
C ASN A 2 10.19 -35.34 68.26
N ALA A 3 9.06 -35.06 67.67
CA ALA A 3 8.77 -35.42 66.30
C ALA A 3 8.86 -34.15 65.45
N SER A 4 9.96 -34.01 64.74
CA SER A 4 10.12 -33.00 63.73
C SER A 4 9.38 -33.41 62.47
N ILE A 5 8.38 -32.66 62.13
CA ILE A 5 7.71 -32.81 60.83
C ILE A 5 8.35 -31.80 59.85
N ASN A 6 9.19 -32.29 58.99
CA ASN A 6 9.69 -31.54 57.86
C ASN A 6 8.61 -31.49 56.78
N ALA A 7 7.99 -30.32 56.66
CA ALA A 7 7.13 -30.02 55.50
C ALA A 7 8.02 -29.65 54.32
N LEU A 8 8.13 -30.51 53.36
CA LEU A 8 8.70 -30.26 52.02
C LEU A 8 7.68 -29.47 51.24
N ILE A 9 7.95 -28.17 51.10
CA ILE A 9 7.20 -27.32 50.18
C ILE A 9 7.78 -27.56 48.77
N LEU A 10 7.08 -28.33 47.97
CA LEU A 10 7.36 -28.43 46.52
C LEU A 10 6.86 -27.13 45.88
N SER A 11 7.81 -26.23 45.57
CA SER A 11 7.56 -25.10 44.68
C SER A 11 7.48 -25.60 43.25
N ALA A 12 6.27 -25.73 42.73
CA ALA A 12 6.08 -25.95 41.30
C ALA A 12 6.35 -24.64 40.57
N LEU A 13 7.54 -24.55 39.98
CA LEU A 13 7.82 -23.49 39.00
C LEU A 13 6.97 -23.73 37.75
N PHE A 14 5.90 -22.97 37.64
CA PHE A 14 5.18 -22.84 36.37
C PHE A 14 6.02 -22.02 35.41
N VAL A 15 6.76 -22.69 34.54
CA VAL A 15 7.40 -22.05 33.41
C VAL A 15 6.34 -21.75 32.39
N PHE A 16 5.90 -20.49 32.36
CA PHE A 16 5.10 -19.96 31.28
C PHE A 16 6.01 -19.86 30.05
N THR A 17 5.98 -20.87 29.20
CA THR A 17 6.52 -20.75 27.86
C THR A 17 5.57 -19.88 27.06
N GLN A 18 5.90 -18.61 26.94
CA GLN A 18 5.29 -17.75 25.92
C GLN A 18 5.69 -18.30 24.55
N GLN A 19 4.80 -19.06 23.96
CA GLN A 19 4.87 -19.30 22.53
C GLN A 19 4.59 -17.95 21.83
N CYS A 20 5.66 -17.29 21.41
CA CYS A 20 5.56 -16.29 20.37
C CYS A 20 4.97 -16.99 19.15
N GLY A 21 3.69 -16.74 18.89
CA GLY A 21 3.07 -17.12 17.65
C GLY A 21 3.90 -16.52 16.52
N LYS A 22 4.44 -17.37 15.66
CA LYS A 22 4.99 -16.92 14.39
C LYS A 22 3.84 -16.31 13.64
N GLU A 23 3.79 -14.98 13.64
CA GLU A 23 3.00 -14.27 12.64
C GLU A 23 3.51 -14.74 11.29
N ASN A 24 2.66 -15.44 10.58
CA ASN A 24 2.87 -15.70 9.17
C ASN A 24 2.83 -14.34 8.47
N ILE A 25 4.01 -13.73 8.37
CA ILE A 25 4.21 -12.63 7.44
C ILE A 25 3.96 -13.25 6.07
N SER A 26 2.74 -13.10 5.59
CA SER A 26 2.41 -13.34 4.21
C SER A 26 3.38 -12.50 3.41
N LYS A 27 4.32 -13.15 2.72
CA LYS A 27 5.22 -12.49 1.79
C LYS A 27 4.33 -11.89 0.71
N ASN A 28 4.01 -10.60 0.87
CA ASN A 28 3.44 -9.80 -0.18
C ASN A 28 4.38 -9.87 -1.39
N PRO A 29 3.87 -10.06 -2.61
CA PRO A 29 4.70 -10.07 -3.81
C PRO A 29 5.51 -8.78 -3.86
N GLU A 30 6.77 -8.94 -4.12
CA GLU A 30 7.90 -8.01 -4.15
C GLU A 30 7.52 -6.52 -4.29
N GLY A 31 7.84 -5.72 -3.27
CA GLY A 31 7.84 -4.25 -3.33
C GLY A 31 6.61 -3.53 -2.79
N LEU A 32 5.57 -4.22 -2.34
CA LEU A 32 4.39 -3.57 -1.75
C LEU A 32 4.65 -2.99 -0.36
N ASP A 33 5.68 -3.46 0.35
CA ASP A 33 6.04 -2.97 1.70
C ASP A 33 6.47 -1.49 1.72
N GLN A 34 6.74 -0.90 0.55
CA GLN A 34 7.09 0.51 0.39
C GLN A 34 5.92 1.37 -0.12
N ILE A 35 4.76 0.77 -0.30
CA ILE A 35 3.55 1.44 -0.78
C ILE A 35 2.66 1.73 0.42
N PRO A 36 2.17 2.96 0.61
CA PRO A 36 1.22 3.27 1.68
C PRO A 36 0.03 2.32 1.68
N GLU A 37 -0.42 1.92 2.85
CA GLU A 37 -1.51 0.96 3.01
C GLU A 37 -2.77 1.36 2.24
N CYS A 38 -3.09 2.65 2.23
CA CYS A 38 -4.23 3.16 1.49
C CYS A 38 -4.08 3.07 -0.04
N ILE A 39 -2.85 3.15 -0.57
CA ILE A 39 -2.58 2.91 -2.00
C ILE A 39 -2.65 1.41 -2.30
N GLN A 40 -2.19 0.55 -1.37
CA GLN A 40 -2.37 -0.90 -1.49
C GLN A 40 -3.86 -1.28 -1.54
N ALA A 41 -4.71 -0.62 -0.75
CA ALA A 41 -6.15 -0.82 -0.80
C ALA A 41 -6.74 -0.45 -2.18
N LYS A 42 -6.28 0.65 -2.81
CA LYS A 42 -6.69 1.01 -4.17
C LYS A 42 -6.24 -0.03 -5.20
N ILE A 43 -5.03 -0.56 -5.08
CA ILE A 43 -4.57 -1.67 -5.93
C ILE A 43 -5.49 -2.89 -5.75
N ALA A 44 -5.88 -3.22 -4.53
CA ALA A 44 -6.79 -4.32 -4.25
C ALA A 44 -8.18 -4.11 -4.88
N GLU A 45 -8.71 -2.89 -4.85
CA GLU A 45 -9.97 -2.53 -5.52
C GLU A 45 -9.86 -2.70 -7.05
N ILE A 46 -8.76 -2.24 -7.66
CA ILE A 46 -8.51 -2.40 -9.09
C ILE A 46 -8.46 -3.89 -9.47
N ARG A 47 -7.82 -4.72 -8.65
CA ARG A 47 -7.71 -6.17 -8.88
C ARG A 47 -9.04 -6.92 -8.78
N GLN A 48 -10.07 -6.34 -8.19
CA GLN A 48 -11.42 -6.90 -8.15
C GLN A 48 -12.23 -6.55 -9.41
N GLN A 49 -11.74 -5.64 -10.24
CA GLN A 49 -12.36 -5.24 -11.49
C GLN A 49 -11.82 -6.08 -12.66
N GLU A 50 -12.46 -5.98 -13.81
CA GLU A 50 -11.86 -6.46 -15.06
C GLU A 50 -10.54 -5.74 -15.32
N VAL A 51 -9.64 -6.38 -16.06
CA VAL A 51 -8.35 -5.77 -16.40
C VAL A 51 -8.59 -4.50 -17.21
N TRP A 52 -8.00 -3.40 -16.76
CA TRP A 52 -8.15 -2.11 -17.46
C TRP A 52 -7.45 -2.13 -18.82
N ASN A 53 -7.90 -1.27 -19.70
CA ASN A 53 -7.20 -1.00 -20.95
C ASN A 53 -6.88 0.52 -21.04
N PRO A 54 -5.59 0.90 -21.01
CA PRO A 54 -4.43 0.06 -20.76
C PRO A 54 -4.39 -0.51 -19.34
N PRO A 55 -3.59 -1.59 -19.08
CA PRO A 55 -3.46 -2.17 -17.75
C PRO A 55 -3.08 -1.14 -16.69
N ALA A 56 -3.68 -1.26 -15.51
CA ALA A 56 -3.46 -0.34 -14.42
C ALA A 56 -2.01 -0.34 -13.93
N LYS A 57 -1.51 0.83 -13.56
CA LYS A 57 -0.18 1.03 -12.98
C LYS A 57 -0.27 1.99 -11.81
N VAL A 58 0.69 1.88 -10.91
CA VAL A 58 0.90 2.84 -9.82
C VAL A 58 2.35 3.28 -9.85
N TYR A 59 2.54 4.59 -9.95
CA TYR A 59 3.85 5.22 -9.91
C TYR A 59 4.02 6.05 -8.65
N ARG A 60 5.25 6.18 -8.19
CA ARG A 60 5.66 7.17 -7.20
C ARG A 60 6.50 8.26 -7.87
N TYR A 61 6.29 9.49 -7.45
CA TYR A 61 7.07 10.65 -7.87
C TYR A 61 7.39 11.56 -6.69
N GLN A 62 8.32 12.48 -6.89
CA GLN A 62 8.44 13.71 -6.12
C GLN A 62 7.73 14.83 -6.90
N PHE A 63 6.86 15.56 -6.24
CA PHE A 63 6.11 16.65 -6.83
C PHE A 63 5.82 17.74 -5.79
N ARG A 64 6.16 18.98 -6.08
CA ARG A 64 6.01 20.13 -5.18
C ARG A 64 6.54 19.86 -3.76
N GLY A 65 7.71 19.20 -3.67
CA GLY A 65 8.39 18.94 -2.40
C GLY A 65 7.82 17.77 -1.57
N GLN A 66 6.91 17.00 -2.11
CA GLN A 66 6.32 15.84 -1.42
C GLN A 66 6.32 14.58 -2.29
N THR A 67 6.30 13.43 -1.63
CA THR A 67 6.07 12.15 -2.29
C THR A 67 4.60 12.02 -2.69
N VAL A 68 4.36 11.67 -3.94
CA VAL A 68 3.01 11.48 -4.49
C VAL A 68 2.89 10.15 -5.23
N TYR A 69 1.65 9.66 -5.35
CA TYR A 69 1.31 8.41 -6.00
C TYR A 69 0.36 8.67 -7.15
N PHE A 70 0.75 8.24 -8.33
CA PHE A 70 0.04 8.50 -9.57
C PHE A 70 -0.54 7.21 -10.14
N ILE A 71 -1.84 7.23 -10.41
CA ILE A 71 -2.54 6.17 -11.12
C ILE A 71 -2.97 6.74 -12.48
N PRO A 72 -2.35 6.28 -13.59
CA PRO A 72 -2.69 6.75 -14.92
C PRO A 72 -4.17 6.55 -15.26
N GLN A 73 -4.66 7.36 -16.18
CA GLN A 73 -5.99 7.21 -16.75
C GLN A 73 -6.16 5.84 -17.41
N ARG A 74 -7.38 5.35 -17.41
CA ARG A 74 -7.80 4.21 -18.23
C ARG A 74 -8.66 4.66 -19.39
N CYS A 75 -8.88 3.76 -20.37
CA CYS A 75 -9.76 4.01 -21.50
C CYS A 75 -11.07 4.66 -21.05
N CYS A 76 -11.53 5.50 -21.94
CA CYS A 76 -12.92 5.95 -22.04
C CYS A 76 -13.31 6.97 -20.98
N ASP A 77 -12.58 8.08 -20.96
CA ASP A 77 -12.87 9.30 -20.19
C ASP A 77 -12.72 9.21 -18.67
N PHE A 78 -12.01 8.17 -18.17
CA PHE A 78 -11.64 8.14 -16.76
C PHE A 78 -10.37 8.97 -16.53
N PRO A 79 -10.42 9.96 -15.63
CA PRO A 79 -9.25 10.77 -15.34
C PRO A 79 -8.19 9.99 -14.58
N SER A 80 -6.92 10.40 -14.71
CA SER A 80 -5.85 9.96 -13.83
C SER A 80 -6.07 10.47 -12.40
N GLN A 81 -5.35 9.91 -11.46
CA GLN A 81 -5.45 10.27 -10.05
C GLN A 81 -4.07 10.47 -9.45
N LEU A 82 -3.87 11.58 -8.75
CA LEU A 82 -2.66 11.89 -8.01
C LEU A 82 -2.98 12.03 -6.53
N PHE A 83 -2.31 11.23 -5.71
CA PHE A 83 -2.56 11.15 -4.27
C PHE A 83 -1.33 11.53 -3.44
N THR A 84 -1.56 12.05 -2.24
CA THR A 84 -0.56 12.13 -1.19
C THR A 84 -0.26 10.76 -0.59
N GLU A 85 0.73 10.66 0.30
CA GLU A 85 1.02 9.45 1.09
C GLU A 85 -0.16 9.02 1.98
N ASN A 86 -1.04 9.95 2.35
CA ASN A 86 -2.24 9.69 3.13
C ASN A 86 -3.48 9.43 2.25
N CYS A 87 -3.28 9.23 0.95
CA CYS A 87 -4.36 9.01 -0.03
C CYS A 87 -5.37 10.16 -0.16
N GLU A 88 -4.96 11.36 0.16
CA GLU A 88 -5.73 12.54 -0.21
C GLU A 88 -5.54 12.79 -1.71
N LEU A 89 -6.64 12.89 -2.43
CA LEU A 89 -6.61 13.22 -3.85
C LEU A 89 -6.16 14.67 -4.04
N ILE A 90 -5.03 14.86 -4.71
CA ILE A 90 -4.50 16.19 -5.02
C ILE A 90 -5.18 16.76 -6.26
N CYS A 91 -5.19 15.98 -7.34
CA CYS A 91 -5.70 16.39 -8.65
C CYS A 91 -5.80 15.20 -9.60
N ALA A 92 -6.38 15.47 -10.75
CA ALA A 92 -6.34 14.61 -11.93
C ALA A 92 -5.46 15.29 -13.00
N PRO A 93 -4.16 14.93 -13.13
CA PRO A 93 -3.24 15.61 -14.04
C PRO A 93 -3.62 15.51 -15.52
N ASP A 94 -4.28 14.43 -15.94
CA ASP A 94 -4.74 14.23 -17.32
C ASP A 94 -5.97 13.31 -17.37
N GLY A 95 -6.43 13.03 -18.58
CA GLY A 95 -7.60 12.18 -18.82
C GLY A 95 -8.92 12.91 -18.60
N GLY A 96 -9.98 12.13 -18.36
CA GLY A 96 -11.32 12.64 -18.33
C GLY A 96 -11.83 13.03 -19.72
N PHE A 97 -13.01 13.62 -19.79
CA PHE A 97 -13.68 13.97 -21.06
C PHE A 97 -12.87 14.93 -21.93
N SER A 98 -12.18 15.90 -21.33
CA SER A 98 -11.34 16.87 -22.06
C SER A 98 -9.94 16.36 -22.39
N GLY A 99 -9.49 15.29 -21.73
CA GLY A 99 -8.12 14.82 -21.78
C GLY A 99 -7.12 15.62 -20.92
N SER A 100 -7.56 16.75 -20.37
CA SER A 100 -6.69 17.69 -19.61
C SER A 100 -6.76 17.50 -18.10
N GLY A 101 -7.50 16.49 -17.64
CA GLY A 101 -7.74 16.31 -16.21
C GLY A 101 -8.65 17.41 -15.62
N ASP A 102 -8.38 17.77 -14.37
CA ASP A 102 -9.14 18.80 -13.64
C ASP A 102 -8.48 20.19 -13.64
N ASN A 103 -7.34 20.35 -14.32
CA ASN A 103 -6.52 21.57 -14.36
C ASN A 103 -5.95 22.03 -12.99
N ALA A 104 -6.04 21.23 -11.95
CA ALA A 104 -5.47 21.56 -10.63
C ALA A 104 -3.94 21.38 -10.57
N CYS A 105 -3.39 20.52 -11.43
CA CYS A 105 -1.94 20.27 -11.52
C CYS A 105 -1.44 20.29 -12.97
N PRO A 106 -1.58 21.40 -13.71
CA PRO A 106 -1.15 21.45 -15.11
C PRO A 106 0.36 21.31 -15.28
N ASP A 107 1.12 21.54 -14.21
CA ASP A 107 2.57 21.44 -14.15
C ASP A 107 3.10 20.05 -13.82
N PHE A 108 2.25 19.09 -13.42
CA PHE A 108 2.67 17.78 -12.91
C PHE A 108 3.65 17.07 -13.85
N PHE A 109 3.31 16.88 -15.11
CA PHE A 109 4.14 16.15 -16.05
C PHE A 109 5.47 16.84 -16.38
N ASN A 110 5.55 18.16 -16.20
CA ASN A 110 6.75 18.95 -16.50
C ASN A 110 7.69 19.10 -15.30
N THR A 111 7.18 18.93 -14.06
CA THR A 111 7.94 19.25 -12.84
C THR A 111 8.14 18.05 -11.91
N ARG A 112 7.45 16.94 -12.13
CA ARG A 112 7.65 15.72 -11.36
C ARG A 112 9.06 15.15 -11.57
N THR A 113 9.62 14.55 -10.51
CA THR A 113 10.92 13.87 -10.52
C THR A 113 10.83 12.51 -9.85
N ASP A 114 11.94 11.77 -9.86
CA ASP A 114 12.10 10.50 -9.13
C ASP A 114 11.02 9.45 -9.44
N GLU A 115 10.72 9.27 -10.72
CA GLU A 115 9.76 8.28 -11.20
C GLU A 115 10.15 6.87 -10.74
N LYS A 116 9.21 6.19 -10.11
CA LYS A 116 9.34 4.78 -9.78
C LYS A 116 8.02 4.07 -10.04
N LEU A 117 8.04 3.06 -10.92
CA LEU A 117 6.91 2.13 -11.07
C LEU A 117 6.87 1.24 -9.82
N LEU A 118 5.77 1.27 -9.10
CA LEU A 118 5.55 0.49 -7.88
C LEU A 118 4.76 -0.78 -8.14
N TRP A 119 3.77 -0.69 -9.02
CA TRP A 119 2.90 -1.81 -9.35
C TRP A 119 2.34 -1.69 -10.76
N GLU A 120 2.13 -2.83 -11.40
CA GLU A 120 1.46 -2.97 -12.69
C GLU A 120 0.53 -4.18 -12.67
N ASP A 121 -0.66 -4.03 -13.23
CA ASP A 121 -1.58 -5.14 -13.40
C ASP A 121 -1.10 -6.03 -14.57
N LYS A 122 -0.60 -7.22 -14.23
CA LYS A 122 -0.08 -8.20 -15.19
C LYS A 122 -1.08 -9.31 -15.53
N ARG A 123 -2.35 -9.15 -15.11
CA ARG A 123 -3.38 -10.11 -15.50
C ARG A 123 -3.65 -9.99 -16.99
N GLU A 124 -3.93 -11.12 -17.62
CA GLU A 124 -4.39 -11.15 -19.01
C GLU A 124 -5.89 -10.78 -19.03
N GLY A 125 -6.26 -9.84 -19.90
CA GLY A 125 -7.64 -9.41 -20.11
C GLY A 125 -8.37 -10.22 -21.16
#